data_5ad71d70fee40b6282324398a1c082f6
#
_entry.id   5ad71d70fee40b6282324398a1c082f6
#
_cell.length_a   1.000
_cell.length_b   1.000
_cell.length_c   1.000
_cell.angle_alpha   90.00
_cell.angle_beta   90.00
_cell.angle_gamma   90.00
#
_symmetry.space_group_name_H-M   'P 1'
#
loop_
_entity.id
_entity.type
_entity.pdbx_description
1 polymer ?
#
loop_
_entity_poly.entity_id
_entity_poly.type
_entity_poly.pdbx_seq_one_letter_code
_entity_poly.pdbx_strand_id
1 'polypeptide(L)'
;ITQNYILQLHKILYSHMNNPLAGRTKAAQNYITATYPDGHVETLFTPLAPYETPEALDRICEEYNRVIGNMELEPLIAIPVFVHDFLCIHPFNDGNGRMSRLLTTLLLYRNGFYVGKYISLEAKIAKNKDLYYDALAQAQTGWHEGTEDVVPFIKYLLGTILAAYKDFEDRVALVETKLPALEMVRRASKNRIGRFNKQDIRELCPT
;
A
#
# COMPACT_ATOMS: atom_id res chain seq x y z
N ILE A 1 -2.41 -10.35 13.26
CA ILE A 1 -1.93 -8.99 13.49
C ILE A 1 -2.63 -8.39 14.70
N THR A 2 -2.02 -7.45 15.43
CA THR A 2 -2.60 -6.79 16.60
C THR A 2 -2.27 -5.31 16.58
N GLN A 3 -3.06 -4.51 17.27
CA GLN A 3 -2.79 -3.09 17.47
C GLN A 3 -1.37 -2.86 18.00
N ASN A 4 -0.96 -3.55 19.05
CA ASN A 4 0.38 -3.42 19.65
C ASN A 4 1.49 -3.69 18.64
N TYR A 5 1.31 -4.66 17.74
CA TYR A 5 2.28 -4.95 16.69
C TYR A 5 2.37 -3.80 15.68
N ILE A 6 1.24 -3.20 15.31
CA ILE A 6 1.20 -2.01 14.44
C ILE A 6 1.92 -0.81 15.09
N LEU A 7 1.68 -0.58 16.40
CA LEU A 7 2.36 0.49 17.14
C LEU A 7 3.88 0.26 17.20
N GLN A 8 4.32 -0.99 17.41
CA GLN A 8 5.75 -1.35 17.38
C GLN A 8 6.37 -1.12 16.00
N LEU A 9 5.69 -1.54 14.91
CA LEU A 9 6.16 -1.29 13.55
C LEU A 9 6.29 0.20 13.27
N HIS A 10 5.32 1.01 13.68
CA HIS A 10 5.39 2.47 13.55
C HIS A 10 6.58 3.06 14.34
N LYS A 11 6.83 2.56 15.55
CA LYS A 11 8.01 2.96 16.35
C LYS A 11 9.31 2.63 15.62
N ILE A 12 9.41 1.44 15.03
CA ILE A 12 10.59 1.02 14.26
C ILE A 12 10.75 1.87 12.99
N LEU A 13 9.67 2.18 12.27
CA LEU A 13 9.70 3.03 11.08
C LEU A 13 10.33 4.40 11.35
N TYR A 14 10.18 4.91 12.58
CA TYR A 14 10.73 6.19 13.03
C TYR A 14 11.98 6.08 13.90
N SER A 15 12.58 4.88 14.02
CA SER A 15 13.72 4.64 14.93
C SER A 15 14.95 5.53 14.67
N HIS A 16 15.13 5.96 13.42
CA HIS A 16 16.22 6.84 13.01
C HIS A 16 15.82 8.33 12.90
N MET A 17 14.57 8.65 13.29
CA MET A 17 14.04 10.01 13.30
C MET A 17 13.69 10.38 14.73
N ASN A 18 14.00 11.61 15.14
CA ASN A 18 13.63 12.09 16.47
C ASN A 18 12.13 12.46 16.49
N ASN A 19 11.26 11.43 16.49
CA ASN A 19 9.81 11.61 16.53
C ASN A 19 9.26 11.12 17.89
N PRO A 20 8.86 12.03 18.79
CA PRO A 20 8.36 11.68 20.13
C PRO A 20 6.99 10.96 20.08
N LEU A 21 6.28 11.04 18.97
CA LEU A 21 4.97 10.38 18.76
C LEU A 21 5.09 9.01 18.09
N ALA A 22 6.31 8.54 17.82
CA ALA A 22 6.54 7.23 17.22
C ALA A 22 5.96 6.10 18.09
N GLY A 23 5.11 5.25 17.49
CA GLY A 23 4.46 4.13 18.18
C GLY A 23 3.28 4.54 19.06
N ARG A 24 2.72 5.73 18.87
CA ARG A 24 1.52 6.19 19.58
C ARG A 24 0.43 6.57 18.58
N THR A 25 -0.80 6.29 18.93
CA THR A 25 -1.97 6.78 18.17
C THR A 25 -2.07 8.30 18.29
N LYS A 26 -2.72 8.93 17.33
CA LYS A 26 -2.93 10.38 17.29
C LYS A 26 -3.69 10.86 18.53
N ALA A 27 -3.32 12.02 19.03
CA ALA A 27 -3.99 12.71 20.14
C ALA A 27 -4.83 13.91 19.68
N ALA A 28 -4.59 14.37 18.44
CA ALA A 28 -5.33 15.45 17.81
C ALA A 28 -5.92 14.99 16.49
N GLN A 29 -7.04 15.62 16.06
CA GLN A 29 -7.67 15.33 14.78
C GLN A 29 -6.68 15.62 13.65
N ASN A 30 -6.55 14.69 12.73
CA ASN A 30 -5.84 14.86 11.48
C ASN A 30 -6.84 14.93 10.31
N TYR A 31 -6.41 15.52 9.21
CA TYR A 31 -7.22 15.69 8.00
C TYR A 31 -6.39 15.25 6.80
N ILE A 32 -7.02 14.60 5.85
CA ILE A 32 -6.42 14.32 4.55
C ILE A 32 -6.80 15.47 3.63
N THR A 33 -5.81 16.24 3.21
CA THR A 33 -6.03 17.48 2.44
C THR A 33 -5.30 17.45 1.10
N ALA A 34 -5.87 18.11 0.11
CA ALA A 34 -5.20 18.53 -1.12
C ALA A 34 -4.82 19.99 -1.04
N THR A 35 -3.63 20.34 -1.52
CA THR A 35 -3.20 21.74 -1.71
C THR A 35 -3.07 21.98 -3.19
N TYR A 36 -3.80 22.96 -3.69
CA TYR A 36 -3.83 23.34 -5.10
C TYR A 36 -2.76 24.40 -5.42
N PRO A 37 -2.39 24.59 -6.71
CA PRO A 37 -1.38 25.57 -7.11
C PRO A 37 -1.69 27.01 -6.74
N ASP A 38 -2.96 27.36 -6.56
CA ASP A 38 -3.45 28.67 -6.12
C ASP A 38 -3.36 28.90 -4.59
N GLY A 39 -2.87 27.89 -3.86
CA GLY A 39 -2.76 27.89 -2.40
C GLY A 39 -4.05 27.49 -1.66
N HIS A 40 -5.14 27.17 -2.39
CA HIS A 40 -6.34 26.62 -1.77
C HIS A 40 -6.07 25.24 -1.16
N VAL A 41 -6.60 25.00 0.04
CA VAL A 41 -6.51 23.72 0.74
C VAL A 41 -7.92 23.15 0.91
N GLU A 42 -8.15 21.99 0.35
CA GLU A 42 -9.42 21.26 0.45
C GLU A 42 -9.25 20.02 1.35
N THR A 43 -10.20 19.78 2.24
CA THR A 43 -10.25 18.53 3.02
C THR A 43 -10.92 17.45 2.17
N LEU A 44 -10.15 16.46 1.76
CA LEU A 44 -10.62 15.34 0.96
C LEU A 44 -11.31 14.28 1.81
N PHE A 45 -10.81 14.06 3.02
CA PHE A 45 -11.36 13.07 3.96
C PHE A 45 -11.03 13.47 5.40
N THR A 46 -11.98 13.27 6.29
CA THR A 46 -11.80 13.43 7.75
C THR A 46 -11.71 12.05 8.38
N PRO A 47 -10.53 11.58 8.80
CA PRO A 47 -10.37 10.30 9.48
C PRO A 47 -11.10 10.24 10.82
N LEU A 48 -11.17 9.03 11.37
CA LEU A 48 -11.80 8.77 12.66
C LEU A 48 -11.23 9.68 13.78
N ALA A 49 -12.06 10.03 14.76
CA ALA A 49 -11.63 10.89 15.85
C ALA A 49 -10.55 10.22 16.73
N PRO A 50 -9.66 11.00 17.38
CA PRO A 50 -8.56 10.43 18.18
C PRO A 50 -9.02 9.48 19.28
N TYR A 51 -10.13 9.78 19.96
CA TYR A 51 -10.65 8.96 21.07
C TYR A 51 -11.23 7.61 20.60
N GLU A 52 -11.69 7.51 19.35
CA GLU A 52 -12.22 6.28 18.75
C GLU A 52 -11.10 5.42 18.13
N THR A 53 -9.97 6.05 17.79
CA THR A 53 -8.88 5.43 17.01
C THR A 53 -8.33 4.14 17.64
N PRO A 54 -8.03 4.04 18.96
CA PRO A 54 -7.49 2.81 19.52
C PRO A 54 -8.44 1.62 19.41
N GLU A 55 -9.72 1.81 19.73
CA GLU A 55 -10.73 0.75 19.66
C GLU A 55 -10.97 0.31 18.21
N ALA A 56 -11.09 1.26 17.29
CA ALA A 56 -11.28 0.95 15.87
C ALA A 56 -10.09 0.19 15.29
N LEU A 57 -8.85 0.58 15.64
CA LEU A 57 -7.64 -0.12 15.18
C LEU A 57 -7.57 -1.55 15.73
N ASP A 58 -7.99 -1.78 16.97
CA ASP A 58 -8.05 -3.13 17.56
C ASP A 58 -9.11 -3.98 16.85
N ARG A 59 -10.30 -3.41 16.65
CA ARG A 59 -11.42 -4.08 15.96
C ARG A 59 -11.06 -4.54 14.55
N ILE A 60 -10.40 -3.71 13.72
CA ILE A 60 -10.01 -4.15 12.37
C ILE A 60 -8.94 -5.25 12.40
N CYS A 61 -8.07 -5.25 13.42
CA CYS A 61 -7.09 -6.31 13.62
C CYS A 61 -7.77 -7.64 13.98
N GLU A 62 -8.73 -7.62 14.90
CA GLU A 62 -9.50 -8.79 15.32
C GLU A 62 -10.29 -9.35 14.13
N GLU A 63 -10.99 -8.49 13.41
CA GLU A 63 -11.81 -8.90 12.26
C GLU A 63 -10.95 -9.50 11.15
N TYR A 64 -9.82 -8.88 10.81
CA TYR A 64 -8.87 -9.46 9.84
C TYR A 64 -8.39 -10.85 10.29
N ASN A 65 -7.99 -11.00 11.55
CA ASN A 65 -7.52 -12.29 12.07
C ASN A 65 -8.64 -13.35 12.06
N ARG A 66 -9.87 -12.95 12.35
CA ARG A 66 -11.06 -13.82 12.34
C ARG A 66 -11.34 -14.33 10.92
N VAL A 67 -11.47 -13.43 9.94
CA VAL A 67 -11.84 -13.83 8.57
C VAL A 67 -10.76 -14.67 7.89
N ILE A 68 -9.48 -14.39 8.16
CA ILE A 68 -8.36 -15.20 7.65
C ILE A 68 -8.28 -16.54 8.39
N GLY A 69 -8.42 -16.52 9.72
CA GLY A 69 -8.33 -17.74 10.54
C GLY A 69 -9.44 -18.74 10.23
N ASN A 70 -10.63 -18.26 9.93
CA ASN A 70 -11.80 -19.06 9.57
C ASN A 70 -11.90 -19.37 8.06
N MET A 71 -10.95 -18.84 7.24
CA MET A 71 -10.99 -18.96 5.76
C MET A 71 -12.30 -18.42 5.15
N GLU A 72 -12.86 -17.34 5.72
CA GLU A 72 -14.11 -16.71 5.24
C GLU A 72 -13.85 -15.84 4.00
N LEU A 73 -12.65 -15.26 3.90
CA LEU A 73 -12.23 -14.45 2.75
C LEU A 73 -10.83 -14.87 2.29
N GLU A 74 -10.62 -14.81 0.99
CA GLU A 74 -9.31 -14.96 0.39
C GLU A 74 -8.38 -13.82 0.84
N PRO A 75 -7.10 -14.11 1.20
CA PRO A 75 -6.18 -13.08 1.69
C PRO A 75 -6.02 -11.90 0.74
N LEU A 76 -6.07 -12.13 -0.58
CA LEU A 76 -5.97 -11.06 -1.58
C LEU A 76 -7.18 -10.12 -1.58
N ILE A 77 -8.29 -10.49 -0.95
CA ILE A 77 -9.46 -9.62 -0.71
C ILE A 77 -9.40 -9.01 0.68
N ALA A 78 -9.11 -9.82 1.71
CA ALA A 78 -9.08 -9.35 3.10
C ALA A 78 -7.99 -8.28 3.35
N ILE A 79 -6.82 -8.41 2.69
CA ILE A 79 -5.70 -7.46 2.85
C ILE A 79 -6.07 -6.06 2.35
N PRO A 80 -6.60 -5.86 1.11
CA PRO A 80 -7.07 -4.55 0.68
C PRO A 80 -8.12 -3.92 1.59
N VAL A 81 -9.10 -4.70 2.07
CA VAL A 81 -10.14 -4.22 3.01
C VAL A 81 -9.50 -3.72 4.29
N PHE A 82 -8.64 -4.52 4.93
CA PHE A 82 -7.91 -4.13 6.14
C PHE A 82 -7.08 -2.86 5.94
N VAL A 83 -6.38 -2.75 4.81
CA VAL A 83 -5.53 -1.58 4.50
C VAL A 83 -6.37 -0.34 4.24
N HIS A 84 -7.52 -0.48 3.59
CA HIS A 84 -8.49 0.59 3.38
C HIS A 84 -8.99 1.14 4.72
N ASP A 85 -9.49 0.28 5.62
CA ASP A 85 -9.98 0.68 6.94
C ASP A 85 -8.88 1.31 7.79
N PHE A 86 -7.66 0.77 7.75
CA PHE A 86 -6.50 1.39 8.39
C PHE A 86 -6.27 2.83 7.89
N LEU A 87 -6.43 3.08 6.59
CA LEU A 87 -6.29 4.41 6.01
C LEU A 87 -7.45 5.35 6.37
N CYS A 88 -8.66 4.84 6.52
CA CYS A 88 -9.82 5.60 6.98
C CYS A 88 -9.71 5.98 8.47
N ILE A 89 -9.26 5.05 9.31
CA ILE A 89 -8.96 5.32 10.74
C ILE A 89 -7.81 6.34 10.86
N HIS A 90 -6.78 6.20 10.03
CA HIS A 90 -5.60 7.07 9.99
C HIS A 90 -4.96 7.26 11.36
N PRO A 91 -4.47 6.17 12.00
CA PRO A 91 -4.23 6.14 13.44
C PRO A 91 -3.06 6.97 13.93
N PHE A 92 -2.16 7.42 13.07
CA PHE A 92 -0.96 8.15 13.43
C PHE A 92 -1.01 9.62 13.00
N ASN A 93 -0.25 10.48 13.67
CA ASN A 93 -0.11 11.88 13.25
C ASN A 93 0.64 12.02 11.92
N ASP A 94 1.58 11.10 11.64
CA ASP A 94 2.33 10.99 10.38
C ASP A 94 2.67 9.53 10.11
N GLY A 95 2.98 9.20 8.85
CA GLY A 95 3.43 7.87 8.45
C GLY A 95 2.33 6.86 8.14
N ASN A 96 1.05 7.22 8.16
CA ASN A 96 -0.05 6.30 7.86
C ASN A 96 0.10 5.67 6.45
N GLY A 97 0.46 6.46 5.44
CA GLY A 97 0.69 5.96 4.09
C GLY A 97 1.90 5.00 4.01
N ARG A 98 2.99 5.25 4.75
CA ARG A 98 4.14 4.34 4.84
C ARG A 98 3.76 3.06 5.57
N MET A 99 3.02 3.18 6.67
CA MET A 99 2.51 2.04 7.44
C MET A 99 1.55 1.18 6.63
N SER A 100 0.63 1.78 5.88
CA SER A 100 -0.31 1.02 5.04
C SER A 100 0.42 0.15 4.00
N ARG A 101 1.46 0.69 3.34
CA ARG A 101 2.28 -0.06 2.37
C ARG A 101 3.12 -1.15 3.05
N LEU A 102 3.67 -0.86 4.23
CA LEU A 102 4.41 -1.85 5.03
C LEU A 102 3.49 -2.99 5.48
N LEU A 103 2.28 -2.66 5.97
CA LEU A 103 1.27 -3.63 6.37
C LEU A 103 0.80 -4.48 5.18
N THR A 104 0.57 -3.86 4.02
CA THR A 104 0.25 -4.59 2.78
C THR A 104 1.31 -5.67 2.49
N THR A 105 2.59 -5.27 2.47
CA THR A 105 3.69 -6.18 2.17
C THR A 105 3.81 -7.29 3.22
N LEU A 106 3.71 -6.95 4.50
CA LEU A 106 3.77 -7.88 5.62
C LEU A 106 2.65 -8.92 5.55
N LEU A 107 1.41 -8.46 5.34
CA LEU A 107 0.25 -9.35 5.30
C LEU A 107 0.28 -10.25 4.06
N LEU A 108 0.74 -9.75 2.91
CA LEU A 108 1.01 -10.58 1.74
C LEU A 108 2.03 -11.69 2.06
N TYR A 109 3.14 -11.36 2.71
CA TYR A 109 4.16 -12.36 3.09
C TYR A 109 3.62 -13.42 4.03
N ARG A 110 2.84 -13.03 5.02
CA ARG A 110 2.22 -13.97 5.97
C ARG A 110 1.26 -14.94 5.31
N ASN A 111 0.69 -14.55 4.18
CA ASN A 111 -0.25 -15.37 3.41
C ASN A 111 0.38 -16.02 2.16
N GLY A 112 1.72 -16.08 2.07
CA GLY A 112 2.42 -16.80 1.01
C GLY A 112 2.68 -16.03 -0.29
N PHE A 113 2.38 -14.74 -0.34
CA PHE A 113 2.61 -13.87 -1.52
C PHE A 113 3.93 -13.12 -1.39
N TYR A 114 5.01 -13.69 -1.93
CA TYR A 114 6.37 -13.19 -1.71
C TYR A 114 6.91 -12.23 -2.78
N VAL A 115 6.11 -11.82 -3.74
CA VAL A 115 6.56 -10.96 -4.86
C VAL A 115 7.22 -9.65 -4.40
N GLY A 116 6.77 -9.10 -3.28
CA GLY A 116 7.33 -7.88 -2.68
C GLY A 116 8.80 -8.01 -2.22
N LYS A 117 9.35 -9.25 -2.13
CA LYS A 117 10.79 -9.46 -1.88
C LYS A 117 11.65 -9.10 -3.08
N TYR A 118 11.10 -9.16 -4.28
CA TYR A 118 11.82 -9.01 -5.54
C TYR A 118 11.41 -7.75 -6.31
N ILE A 119 10.14 -7.33 -6.16
CA ILE A 119 9.57 -6.18 -6.83
C ILE A 119 8.97 -5.25 -5.78
N SER A 120 9.40 -4.00 -5.73
CA SER A 120 8.88 -3.01 -4.78
C SER A 120 7.45 -2.61 -5.15
N LEU A 121 6.48 -3.01 -4.33
CA LEU A 121 5.09 -2.57 -4.45
C LEU A 121 4.97 -1.06 -4.20
N GLU A 122 5.77 -0.52 -3.27
CA GLU A 122 5.81 0.91 -3.00
C GLU A 122 6.24 1.72 -4.22
N ALA A 123 7.29 1.28 -4.93
CA ALA A 123 7.73 1.93 -6.17
C ALA A 123 6.65 1.86 -7.26
N LYS A 124 5.88 0.78 -7.35
CA LYS A 124 4.75 0.67 -8.29
C LYS A 124 3.63 1.64 -7.94
N ILE A 125 3.27 1.75 -6.67
CA ILE A 125 2.26 2.70 -6.18
C ILE A 125 2.73 4.14 -6.45
N ALA A 126 4.00 4.44 -6.19
CA ALA A 126 4.56 5.76 -6.42
C ALA A 126 4.54 6.19 -7.91
N LYS A 127 4.71 5.23 -8.85
CA LYS A 127 4.62 5.49 -10.29
C LYS A 127 3.19 5.82 -10.76
N ASN A 128 2.17 5.30 -10.08
CA ASN A 128 0.75 5.48 -10.41
C ASN A 128 -0.01 6.13 -9.25
N LYS A 129 0.58 7.17 -8.68
CA LYS A 129 0.11 7.81 -7.45
C LYS A 129 -1.32 8.34 -7.58
N ASP A 130 -1.65 8.91 -8.72
CA ASP A 130 -2.99 9.47 -8.98
C ASP A 130 -4.06 8.37 -8.96
N LEU A 131 -3.82 7.24 -9.64
CA LEU A 131 -4.73 6.09 -9.61
C LEU A 131 -4.92 5.51 -8.20
N TYR A 132 -3.87 5.55 -7.37
CA TYR A 132 -3.97 5.14 -5.97
C TYR A 132 -4.91 6.04 -5.18
N TYR A 133 -4.73 7.36 -5.30
CA TYR A 133 -5.58 8.31 -4.58
C TYR A 133 -7.00 8.32 -5.11
N ASP A 134 -7.21 8.19 -6.42
CA ASP A 134 -8.55 8.10 -7.01
C ASP A 134 -9.31 6.86 -6.50
N ALA A 135 -8.65 5.69 -6.48
CA ALA A 135 -9.25 4.47 -5.99
C ALA A 135 -9.56 4.55 -4.48
N LEU A 136 -8.67 5.17 -3.71
CA LEU A 136 -8.87 5.37 -2.27
C LEU A 136 -10.01 6.37 -2.00
N ALA A 137 -10.05 7.50 -2.70
CA ALA A 137 -11.11 8.51 -2.53
C ALA A 137 -12.50 7.94 -2.85
N GLN A 138 -12.61 7.16 -3.94
CA GLN A 138 -13.87 6.47 -4.27
C GLN A 138 -14.28 5.50 -3.18
N ALA A 139 -13.35 4.69 -2.67
CA ALA A 139 -13.62 3.70 -1.65
C ALA A 139 -13.95 4.31 -0.26
N GLN A 140 -13.44 5.51 0.05
CA GLN A 140 -13.70 6.19 1.33
C GLN A 140 -15.06 6.87 1.40
N THR A 141 -15.74 7.04 0.26
CA THR A 141 -17.08 7.66 0.24
C THR A 141 -18.08 6.80 0.98
N GLY A 142 -18.76 7.37 1.98
CA GLY A 142 -19.74 6.67 2.80
C GLY A 142 -19.15 5.78 3.90
N TRP A 143 -17.83 5.81 4.15
CA TRP A 143 -17.19 4.94 5.15
C TRP A 143 -17.71 5.19 6.58
N HIS A 144 -17.96 6.43 6.98
CA HIS A 144 -18.50 6.75 8.30
C HIS A 144 -19.94 6.24 8.51
N GLU A 145 -20.68 6.12 7.42
CA GLU A 145 -22.06 5.63 7.38
C GLU A 145 -22.14 4.11 7.16
N GLY A 146 -21.01 3.43 6.90
CA GLY A 146 -20.97 2.00 6.58
C GLY A 146 -21.64 1.67 5.24
N THR A 147 -21.57 2.59 4.29
CA THR A 147 -22.18 2.46 2.95
C THR A 147 -21.15 2.52 1.83
N GLU A 148 -19.88 2.48 2.18
CA GLU A 148 -18.75 2.56 1.25
C GLU A 148 -18.69 1.37 0.28
N ASP A 149 -18.17 1.62 -0.91
CA ASP A 149 -17.79 0.58 -1.88
C ASP A 149 -16.26 0.44 -1.92
N VAL A 150 -15.72 -0.56 -1.24
CA VAL A 150 -14.27 -0.83 -1.19
C VAL A 150 -13.72 -1.47 -2.48
N VAL A 151 -14.58 -1.89 -3.40
CA VAL A 151 -14.19 -2.58 -4.65
C VAL A 151 -13.20 -1.79 -5.51
N PRO A 152 -13.30 -0.45 -5.69
CA PRO A 152 -12.29 0.32 -6.43
C PRO A 152 -10.88 0.15 -5.86
N PHE A 153 -10.72 0.20 -4.54
CA PHE A 153 -9.43 0.04 -3.88
C PHE A 153 -8.90 -1.39 -3.94
N ILE A 154 -9.78 -2.40 -3.79
CA ILE A 154 -9.44 -3.82 -3.99
C ILE A 154 -8.89 -4.04 -5.41
N LYS A 155 -9.60 -3.58 -6.44
CA LYS A 155 -9.18 -3.71 -7.85
C LYS A 155 -7.83 -3.05 -8.10
N TYR A 156 -7.62 -1.85 -7.56
CA TYR A 156 -6.35 -1.14 -7.68
C TYR A 156 -5.19 -1.94 -7.06
N LEU A 157 -5.35 -2.41 -5.83
CA LEU A 157 -4.28 -3.14 -5.12
C LEU A 157 -3.98 -4.48 -5.78
N LEU A 158 -5.01 -5.24 -6.17
CA LEU A 158 -4.84 -6.49 -6.94
C LEU A 158 -4.13 -6.25 -8.28
N GLY A 159 -4.49 -5.19 -9.01
CA GLY A 159 -3.82 -4.79 -10.24
C GLY A 159 -2.33 -4.48 -10.02
N THR A 160 -2.01 -3.81 -8.92
CA THR A 160 -0.62 -3.49 -8.52
C THR A 160 0.18 -4.76 -8.19
N ILE A 161 -0.43 -5.69 -7.43
CA ILE A 161 0.19 -6.99 -7.10
C ILE A 161 0.41 -7.82 -8.37
N LEU A 162 -0.59 -7.92 -9.23
CA LEU A 162 -0.48 -8.64 -10.51
C LEU A 162 0.62 -8.05 -11.41
N ALA A 163 0.71 -6.72 -11.48
CA ALA A 163 1.78 -6.05 -12.22
C ALA A 163 3.18 -6.34 -11.62
N ALA A 164 3.27 -6.53 -10.29
CA ALA A 164 4.52 -6.93 -9.66
C ALA A 164 4.91 -8.39 -10.01
N TYR A 165 3.96 -9.30 -10.05
CA TYR A 165 4.21 -10.69 -10.49
C TYR A 165 4.65 -10.75 -11.95
N LYS A 166 4.02 -9.98 -12.85
CA LYS A 166 4.43 -9.90 -14.26
C LYS A 166 5.86 -9.36 -14.42
N ASP A 167 6.21 -8.28 -13.71
CA ASP A 167 7.59 -7.77 -13.73
C ASP A 167 8.59 -8.80 -13.19
N PHE A 168 8.21 -9.58 -12.19
CA PHE A 168 9.06 -10.64 -11.66
C PHE A 168 9.26 -11.76 -12.69
N GLU A 169 8.19 -12.22 -13.33
CA GLU A 169 8.23 -13.23 -14.40
C GLU A 169 9.13 -12.78 -15.55
N ASP A 170 8.96 -11.53 -16.02
CA ASP A 170 9.79 -10.95 -17.06
C ASP A 170 11.29 -10.93 -16.67
N ARG A 171 11.62 -10.61 -15.41
CA ARG A 171 13.01 -10.64 -14.90
C ARG A 171 13.57 -12.05 -14.86
N VAL A 172 12.81 -13.04 -14.42
CA VAL A 172 13.24 -14.45 -14.38
C VAL A 172 13.49 -14.95 -15.80
N ALA A 173 12.60 -14.68 -16.74
CA ALA A 173 12.75 -15.07 -18.13
C ALA A 173 14.00 -14.45 -18.80
N LEU A 174 14.42 -13.24 -18.39
CA LEU A 174 15.65 -12.60 -18.86
C LEU A 174 16.90 -13.31 -18.33
N VAL A 175 16.86 -13.83 -17.09
CA VAL A 175 18.01 -14.52 -16.48
C VAL A 175 18.17 -15.94 -17.04
N GLU A 176 17.06 -16.64 -17.28
CA GLU A 176 17.07 -18.01 -17.81
C GLU A 176 17.55 -18.10 -19.25
N THR A 177 17.29 -17.07 -20.05
CA THR A 177 17.77 -16.97 -21.42
C THR A 177 19.05 -16.15 -21.44
N LYS A 178 20.23 -16.77 -21.71
CA LYS A 178 21.49 -16.06 -22.02
C LYS A 178 21.36 -15.30 -23.36
N LEU A 179 20.50 -14.30 -23.37
CA LEU A 179 20.25 -13.49 -24.56
C LEU A 179 21.35 -12.42 -24.72
N PRO A 180 21.71 -12.05 -25.96
CA PRO A 180 22.54 -10.86 -26.23
C PRO A 180 21.90 -9.62 -25.57
N ALA A 181 22.73 -8.70 -25.07
CA ALA A 181 22.27 -7.52 -24.32
C ALA A 181 21.18 -6.70 -25.06
N LEU A 182 21.27 -6.60 -26.38
CA LEU A 182 20.28 -5.91 -27.21
C LEU A 182 18.90 -6.59 -27.17
N GLU A 183 18.88 -7.92 -27.18
CA GLU A 183 17.62 -8.68 -27.12
C GLU A 183 17.00 -8.62 -25.73
N MET A 184 17.82 -8.61 -24.67
CA MET A 184 17.37 -8.37 -23.30
C MET A 184 16.66 -7.01 -23.18
N VAL A 185 17.29 -5.94 -23.72
CA VAL A 185 16.69 -4.59 -23.73
C VAL A 185 15.38 -4.56 -24.52
N ARG A 186 15.32 -5.21 -25.69
CA ARG A 186 14.11 -5.29 -26.51
C ARG A 186 12.97 -5.99 -25.77
N ARG A 187 13.21 -7.12 -25.09
CA ARG A 187 12.19 -7.84 -24.31
C ARG A 187 11.74 -7.01 -23.12
N ALA A 188 12.66 -6.44 -22.37
CA ALA A 188 12.38 -5.61 -21.21
C ALA A 188 11.56 -4.35 -21.56
N SER A 189 11.72 -3.82 -22.78
CA SER A 189 10.97 -2.64 -23.24
C SER A 189 9.64 -2.95 -23.92
N LYS A 190 9.40 -4.20 -24.36
CA LYS A 190 8.24 -4.59 -25.19
C LYS A 190 6.89 -4.36 -24.51
N ASN A 191 6.83 -4.54 -23.18
CA ASN A 191 5.58 -4.44 -22.40
C ASN A 191 5.47 -3.10 -21.64
N ARG A 192 6.36 -2.15 -21.90
CA ARG A 192 6.33 -0.83 -21.27
C ARG A 192 5.64 0.20 -22.14
N ILE A 193 4.66 0.88 -21.55
CA ILE A 193 3.98 2.05 -22.13
C ILE A 193 4.61 3.29 -21.51
N GLY A 194 5.12 4.21 -22.34
CA GLY A 194 5.68 5.49 -21.90
C GLY A 194 7.19 5.64 -22.12
N ARG A 195 7.74 6.78 -21.70
CA ARG A 195 9.18 7.08 -21.82
C ARG A 195 9.94 6.36 -20.73
N PHE A 196 11.12 5.81 -21.06
CA PHE A 196 12.05 5.21 -20.11
C PHE A 196 13.46 5.77 -20.33
N ASN A 197 14.26 5.78 -19.27
CA ASN A 197 15.62 6.28 -19.29
C ASN A 197 16.64 5.14 -19.10
N LYS A 198 17.95 5.48 -19.13
CA LYS A 198 19.03 4.50 -18.98
C LYS A 198 19.01 3.76 -17.64
N GLN A 199 18.53 4.40 -16.59
CA GLN A 199 18.43 3.82 -15.25
C GLN A 199 17.33 2.77 -15.20
N ASP A 200 16.18 3.03 -15.82
CA ASP A 200 15.08 2.06 -15.96
C ASP A 200 15.57 0.79 -16.70
N ILE A 201 16.43 0.92 -17.70
CA ILE A 201 16.99 -0.23 -18.44
C ILE A 201 17.98 -1.01 -17.57
N ARG A 202 18.82 -0.34 -16.78
CA ARG A 202 19.76 -1.01 -15.87
C ARG A 202 19.05 -1.80 -14.77
N GLU A 203 17.94 -1.29 -14.26
CA GLU A 203 17.13 -1.99 -13.26
C GLU A 203 16.45 -3.25 -13.84
N LEU A 204 16.14 -3.23 -15.14
CA LEU A 204 15.48 -4.35 -15.81
C LEU A 204 16.46 -5.42 -16.32
N CYS A 205 17.67 -5.02 -16.65
CA CYS A 205 18.71 -5.89 -17.17
C CYS A 205 19.96 -5.79 -16.26
N PRO A 206 19.93 -6.33 -15.04
CA PRO A 206 21.11 -6.39 -14.20
C PRO A 206 22.17 -7.27 -14.89
N THR A 207 23.35 -6.68 -15.12
CA THR A 207 24.55 -7.38 -15.63
C THR A 207 25.22 -8.16 -14.54
#